data_d1ca4f3eb43b63db3096e47049d506c9
#
_entry.id   d1ca4f3eb43b63db3096e47049d506c9
#
_cell.length_a   1.000
_cell.length_b   1.000
_cell.length_c   1.000
_cell.angle_alpha   90.00
_cell.angle_beta   90.00
_cell.angle_gamma   90.00
#
_symmetry.space_group_name_H-M   'P 1'
#
loop_
_entity.id
_entity.type
_entity.pdbx_description
1 polymer ?
#
loop_
_entity_poly.entity_id
_entity_poly.type
_entity_poly.pdbx_seq_one_letter_code
_entity_poly.pdbx_strand_id
1 'polypeptide(L)'
;MRGISMYDSSSVSTLFSSLGSSKSTGSGLFGINLSEYASIRSGSYGKLMRSYFSMDSTKGTSKSDDSTKNTIEDLATTTSTSKDSTKTLAAIESDAKELTDSAKALYTRSNNKVFTKDSGGSYDTDKIYKAVKRFADDYNSMLDTAGKSSTNRISRSVSSMKNETSYNEKPLKEIGITADKKPGRLSVDETTFKSADTEKIKNLFNGTGSYAYSVATKAAMTESYAKSEAAKSNTYTKNGTYNYNYNSGNIFTDMF
;
A
#
# COMPACT_ATOMS: atom_id res chain seq x y z
N MET A 1 2.72 26.99 55.68
CA MET A 1 2.81 26.53 54.29
C MET A 1 4.24 26.07 54.01
N ARG A 2 4.48 24.78 53.93
CA ARG A 2 5.80 24.20 53.64
C ARG A 2 5.87 23.89 52.15
N GLY A 3 6.76 24.60 51.43
CA GLY A 3 7.05 24.35 50.02
C GLY A 3 7.81 23.04 49.85
N ILE A 4 7.31 22.18 48.98
CA ILE A 4 7.97 20.96 48.56
C ILE A 4 8.98 21.32 47.47
N SER A 5 10.27 21.26 47.79
CA SER A 5 11.35 21.35 46.84
C SER A 5 11.53 19.96 46.19
N MET A 6 11.07 19.83 44.98
CA MET A 6 11.28 18.63 44.15
C MET A 6 12.32 18.93 43.09
N TYR A 7 13.56 18.79 43.38
CA TYR A 7 14.60 18.43 42.40
C TYR A 7 15.91 18.14 43.20
N ASP A 8 15.99 16.90 43.70
CA ASP A 8 17.26 16.39 44.20
C ASP A 8 18.03 15.80 43.02
N SER A 9 19.04 16.53 42.57
CA SER A 9 19.90 16.11 41.46
C SER A 9 20.77 14.87 41.80
N SER A 10 20.76 14.41 43.04
CA SER A 10 21.47 13.21 43.48
C SER A 10 20.78 11.93 43.00
N SER A 11 19.48 11.95 42.87
CA SER A 11 18.68 10.79 42.40
C SER A 11 18.94 10.44 40.95
N VAL A 12 19.25 11.45 40.12
CA VAL A 12 19.53 11.26 38.69
C VAL A 12 20.93 10.70 38.47
N SER A 13 21.92 11.14 39.28
CA SER A 13 23.29 10.60 39.25
C SER A 13 23.35 9.12 39.59
N THR A 14 22.51 8.65 40.54
CA THR A 14 22.49 7.24 40.97
C THR A 14 21.94 6.32 39.90
N LEU A 15 20.96 6.83 39.11
CA LEU A 15 20.39 6.08 37.98
C LEU A 15 21.39 5.85 36.85
N PHE A 16 22.30 6.79 36.61
CA PHE A 16 23.32 6.68 35.57
C PHE A 16 24.62 6.02 36.03
N SER A 17 24.91 5.99 37.33
CA SER A 17 26.10 5.34 37.91
C SER A 17 26.03 3.80 37.80
N SER A 18 24.85 3.23 37.75
CA SER A 18 24.68 1.77 37.58
C SER A 18 24.86 1.30 36.11
N LEU A 19 24.91 2.21 35.15
CA LEU A 19 25.16 1.88 33.75
C LEU A 19 26.64 1.79 33.38
N GLY A 20 27.55 2.21 34.26
CA GLY A 20 28.99 2.32 33.97
C GLY A 20 29.86 1.14 34.43
N SER A 21 29.31 0.12 35.10
CA SER A 21 30.13 -0.92 35.76
C SER A 21 29.61 -2.33 35.55
N SER A 22 29.31 -2.74 34.35
CA SER A 22 29.19 -4.18 34.06
C SER A 22 29.89 -4.56 32.78
N LYS A 23 31.16 -5.01 32.96
CA LYS A 23 31.70 -6.05 32.11
C LYS A 23 30.79 -7.27 32.29
N SER A 24 29.92 -7.57 31.33
CA SER A 24 29.59 -8.91 30.90
C SER A 24 28.27 -8.92 30.09
N THR A 25 28.38 -9.56 28.95
CA THR A 25 27.38 -10.43 28.33
C THR A 25 25.91 -9.92 28.28
N GLY A 26 25.55 -9.40 27.16
CA GLY A 26 24.29 -9.53 26.48
C GLY A 26 23.02 -9.67 27.30
N SER A 27 22.36 -8.55 27.55
CA SER A 27 20.89 -8.48 27.63
C SER A 27 20.53 -7.00 27.84
N GLY A 28 20.28 -6.30 26.74
CA GLY A 28 19.79 -4.92 26.79
C GLY A 28 18.35 -4.87 27.27
N LEU A 29 18.06 -3.93 28.15
CA LEU A 29 16.69 -3.54 28.50
C LEU A 29 15.96 -3.22 27.19
N PHE A 30 14.87 -3.90 26.89
CA PHE A 30 14.11 -3.84 25.62
C PHE A 30 14.76 -4.46 24.37
N GLY A 31 15.72 -5.39 24.48
CA GLY A 31 16.24 -6.11 23.32
C GLY A 31 17.10 -5.29 22.37
N ILE A 32 17.50 -4.06 22.74
CA ILE A 32 18.37 -3.20 21.95
C ILE A 32 19.78 -3.31 22.50
N ASN A 33 20.69 -3.84 21.70
CA ASN A 33 22.09 -3.91 22.03
C ASN A 33 22.74 -2.52 21.85
N LEU A 34 22.89 -1.77 22.95
CA LEU A 34 23.51 -0.44 22.93
C LEU A 34 24.96 -0.45 22.39
N SER A 35 25.65 -1.58 22.48
CA SER A 35 26.96 -1.78 21.88
C SER A 35 26.91 -1.86 20.35
N GLU A 36 25.88 -2.55 19.80
CA GLU A 36 25.64 -2.55 18.36
C GLU A 36 25.19 -1.18 17.86
N TYR A 37 24.31 -0.50 18.59
CA TYR A 37 23.91 0.87 18.25
C TYR A 37 25.08 1.85 18.27
N ALA A 38 25.96 1.75 19.24
CA ALA A 38 27.19 2.55 19.31
C ALA A 38 28.20 2.20 18.19
N SER A 39 28.28 0.92 17.79
CA SER A 39 29.15 0.49 16.68
C SER A 39 28.59 0.90 15.33
N ILE A 40 27.27 0.92 15.15
CA ILE A 40 26.59 1.46 13.96
C ILE A 40 26.81 2.97 13.86
N ARG A 41 26.71 3.69 14.99
CA ARG A 41 26.86 5.14 15.02
C ARG A 41 28.33 5.61 14.89
N SER A 42 29.29 4.86 15.36
CA SER A 42 30.72 5.26 15.37
C SER A 42 31.63 4.39 14.52
N GLY A 43 31.24 3.17 14.20
CA GLY A 43 32.11 2.17 13.62
C GLY A 43 31.98 1.96 12.11
N SER A 44 30.91 1.35 11.68
CA SER A 44 30.77 0.96 10.27
C SER A 44 30.43 2.13 9.35
N TYR A 45 29.57 3.04 9.78
CA TYR A 45 29.24 4.24 9.00
C TYR A 45 30.40 5.23 8.95
N GLY A 46 31.11 5.42 10.06
CA GLY A 46 32.31 6.26 10.10
C GLY A 46 33.49 5.68 9.31
N LYS A 47 33.64 4.36 9.25
CA LYS A 47 34.64 3.68 8.40
C LYS A 47 34.25 3.77 6.92
N LEU A 48 32.97 3.60 6.59
CA LEU A 48 32.46 3.73 5.22
C LEU A 48 32.68 5.17 4.71
N MET A 49 32.33 6.17 5.51
CA MET A 49 32.55 7.58 5.16
C MET A 49 34.03 7.94 5.03
N ARG A 50 34.90 7.42 5.90
CA ARG A 50 36.34 7.62 5.76
C ARG A 50 36.90 6.95 4.52
N SER A 51 36.48 5.73 4.19
CA SER A 51 36.94 5.07 2.96
C SER A 51 36.45 5.80 1.71
N TYR A 52 35.26 6.35 1.75
CA TYR A 52 34.70 7.13 0.64
C TYR A 52 35.49 8.45 0.43
N PHE A 53 35.78 9.20 1.50
CA PHE A 53 36.55 10.45 1.40
C PHE A 53 38.05 10.24 1.25
N SER A 54 38.61 9.09 1.64
CA SER A 54 40.02 8.79 1.40
C SER A 54 40.31 8.33 -0.03
N MET A 55 39.29 7.87 -0.78
CA MET A 55 39.43 7.53 -2.20
C MET A 55 39.56 8.76 -3.11
N ASP A 56 39.12 9.92 -2.65
CA ASP A 56 39.20 11.17 -3.45
C ASP A 56 40.54 11.87 -3.33
N SER A 57 41.43 11.42 -2.41
CA SER A 57 42.70 12.08 -2.12
C SER A 57 43.96 11.39 -2.69
N THR A 58 43.82 10.24 -3.35
CA THR A 58 44.97 9.51 -3.92
C THR A 58 44.74 9.21 -5.41
N LYS A 59 45.04 10.23 -6.23
CA LYS A 59 45.32 10.06 -7.65
C LYS A 59 46.72 9.48 -7.79
N GLY A 60 46.82 8.15 -7.89
CA GLY A 60 48.11 7.45 -8.05
C GLY A 60 47.90 5.97 -8.27
N THR A 61 47.92 5.56 -9.54
CA THR A 61 48.28 4.25 -10.11
C THR A 61 48.30 3.04 -9.17
N SER A 62 47.34 2.15 -9.30
CA SER A 62 47.58 0.69 -9.31
C SER A 62 46.34 -0.04 -9.85
N LYS A 63 46.56 -0.92 -10.82
CA LYS A 63 45.63 -1.91 -11.34
C LYS A 63 45.15 -2.80 -10.20
N SER A 64 43.87 -2.89 -9.98
CA SER A 64 43.25 -4.03 -9.29
C SER A 64 41.76 -4.11 -9.61
N ASP A 65 41.44 -5.21 -10.19
CA ASP A 65 40.17 -5.93 -10.31
C ASP A 65 38.85 -5.19 -10.40
N ASP A 66 38.26 -5.38 -11.56
CA ASP A 66 36.95 -4.96 -12.08
C ASP A 66 35.72 -5.47 -11.28
N SER A 67 35.92 -6.30 -10.24
CA SER A 67 34.83 -6.90 -9.45
C SER A 67 34.22 -5.97 -8.40
N THR A 68 34.89 -4.89 -8.02
CA THR A 68 34.44 -4.00 -6.91
C THR A 68 33.57 -2.84 -7.42
N LYS A 69 33.68 -2.49 -8.69
CA LYS A 69 32.88 -1.43 -9.29
C LYS A 69 31.40 -1.79 -9.42
N ASN A 70 31.10 -3.03 -9.80
CA ASN A 70 29.72 -3.49 -9.94
C ASN A 70 28.95 -3.54 -8.63
N THR A 71 29.65 -3.74 -7.49
CA THR A 71 28.99 -3.81 -6.18
C THR A 71 28.61 -2.42 -5.63
N ILE A 72 29.34 -1.36 -6.00
CA ILE A 72 29.06 0.02 -5.54
C ILE A 72 27.99 0.68 -6.42
N GLU A 73 27.98 0.41 -7.72
CA GLU A 73 26.91 0.85 -8.61
C GLU A 73 25.58 0.15 -8.29
N ASP A 74 25.62 -1.13 -7.92
CA ASP A 74 24.44 -1.89 -7.50
C ASP A 74 23.92 -1.44 -6.13
N LEU A 75 24.78 -1.01 -5.19
CA LEU A 75 24.36 -0.41 -3.92
C LEU A 75 23.84 1.04 -4.09
N ALA A 76 24.37 1.79 -5.05
CA ALA A 76 23.89 3.14 -5.35
C ALA A 76 22.56 3.15 -6.13
N THR A 77 22.25 2.07 -6.84
CA THR A 77 20.98 1.87 -7.56
C THR A 77 19.87 1.32 -6.67
N THR A 78 20.12 0.96 -5.43
CA THR A 78 19.09 0.58 -4.46
C THR A 78 18.44 1.76 -3.72
N THR A 79 18.62 3.00 -4.16
CA THR A 79 17.67 4.07 -3.83
C THR A 79 16.36 3.70 -4.50
N SER A 80 15.37 3.25 -3.72
CA SER A 80 14.10 2.69 -4.18
C SER A 80 13.25 3.75 -4.86
N THR A 81 13.62 4.10 -6.08
CA THR A 81 12.75 4.83 -6.98
C THR A 81 11.65 3.88 -7.43
N SER A 82 10.41 4.33 -7.43
CA SER A 82 9.32 3.54 -7.97
C SER A 82 9.62 3.16 -9.43
N LYS A 83 9.31 1.92 -9.79
CA LYS A 83 9.44 1.45 -11.18
C LYS A 83 8.38 2.06 -12.10
N ASP A 84 7.28 2.53 -11.53
CA ASP A 84 6.18 3.16 -12.25
C ASP A 84 6.32 4.69 -12.20
N SER A 85 5.90 5.37 -13.28
CA SER A 85 5.88 6.83 -13.32
C SER A 85 4.84 7.41 -12.33
N THR A 86 5.08 8.63 -11.84
CA THR A 86 4.11 9.33 -10.97
C THR A 86 2.75 9.48 -11.63
N LYS A 87 2.71 9.69 -12.96
CA LYS A 87 1.47 9.75 -13.74
C LYS A 87 0.72 8.40 -13.72
N THR A 88 1.46 7.30 -13.90
CA THR A 88 0.87 5.94 -13.84
C THR A 88 0.33 5.65 -12.45
N LEU A 89 1.09 5.98 -11.40
CA LEU A 89 0.66 5.76 -10.01
C LEU A 89 -0.56 6.60 -9.64
N ALA A 90 -0.63 7.86 -10.08
CA ALA A 90 -1.80 8.72 -9.88
C ALA A 90 -3.05 8.18 -10.59
N ALA A 91 -2.90 7.65 -11.80
CA ALA A 91 -4.00 7.00 -12.51
C ALA A 91 -4.49 5.74 -11.79
N ILE A 92 -3.56 4.89 -11.31
CA ILE A 92 -3.89 3.69 -10.54
C ILE A 92 -4.60 4.06 -9.23
N GLU A 93 -4.14 5.10 -8.53
CA GLU A 93 -4.76 5.60 -7.31
C GLU A 93 -6.20 6.04 -7.56
N SER A 94 -6.43 6.85 -8.62
CA SER A 94 -7.77 7.34 -9.00
C SER A 94 -8.71 6.18 -9.32
N ASP A 95 -8.31 5.28 -10.22
CA ASP A 95 -9.17 4.18 -10.67
C ASP A 95 -9.45 3.18 -9.54
N ALA A 96 -8.47 2.91 -8.67
CA ALA A 96 -8.64 2.05 -7.51
C ALA A 96 -9.60 2.68 -6.48
N LYS A 97 -9.55 4.01 -6.31
CA LYS A 97 -10.50 4.74 -5.46
C LYS A 97 -11.90 4.70 -6.04
N GLU A 98 -12.07 4.95 -7.34
CA GLU A 98 -13.37 4.92 -8.02
C GLU A 98 -14.02 3.53 -7.90
N LEU A 99 -13.25 2.47 -8.13
CA LEU A 99 -13.72 1.10 -7.92
C LEU A 99 -14.10 0.83 -6.46
N THR A 100 -13.31 1.32 -5.50
CA THR A 100 -13.63 1.20 -4.08
C THR A 100 -14.95 1.89 -3.75
N ASP A 101 -15.17 3.08 -4.28
CA ASP A 101 -16.37 3.89 -4.00
C ASP A 101 -17.62 3.27 -4.67
N SER A 102 -17.53 2.81 -5.92
CA SER A 102 -18.65 2.13 -6.60
C SER A 102 -19.00 0.79 -5.94
N ALA A 103 -17.98 0.03 -5.50
CA ALA A 103 -18.21 -1.19 -4.74
C ALA A 103 -18.85 -0.91 -3.37
N LYS A 104 -18.42 0.14 -2.64
CA LYS A 104 -19.05 0.57 -1.38
C LYS A 104 -20.52 0.89 -1.54
N ALA A 105 -20.89 1.54 -2.64
CA ALA A 105 -22.30 1.82 -2.96
C ALA A 105 -23.14 0.54 -3.06
N LEU A 106 -22.53 -0.60 -3.40
CA LEU A 106 -23.20 -1.90 -3.51
C LEU A 106 -23.23 -2.67 -2.18
N TYR A 107 -22.12 -2.76 -1.45
CA TYR A 107 -22.05 -3.65 -0.28
C TYR A 107 -22.44 -3.00 1.04
N THR A 108 -22.45 -1.66 1.16
CA THR A 108 -22.74 -0.98 2.41
C THR A 108 -24.22 -1.04 2.75
N ARG A 109 -24.58 -1.67 3.87
CA ARG A 109 -25.99 -1.85 4.28
C ARG A 109 -26.63 -0.58 4.84
N SER A 110 -25.86 0.25 5.56
CA SER A 110 -26.39 1.37 6.35
C SER A 110 -27.01 2.50 5.53
N ASN A 111 -26.48 2.76 4.32
CA ASN A 111 -26.95 3.82 3.42
C ASN A 111 -27.23 3.30 2.01
N ASN A 112 -27.41 2.00 1.86
CA ASN A 112 -27.53 1.38 0.55
C ASN A 112 -28.93 1.53 0.00
N LYS A 113 -29.14 2.64 -0.71
CA LYS A 113 -30.40 2.88 -1.45
C LYS A 113 -30.52 2.02 -2.70
N VAL A 114 -29.47 1.26 -3.10
CA VAL A 114 -29.49 0.44 -4.31
C VAL A 114 -30.36 -0.79 -4.14
N PHE A 115 -30.23 -1.49 -3.00
CA PHE A 115 -31.01 -2.69 -2.69
C PHE A 115 -32.17 -2.43 -1.71
N THR A 116 -32.77 -1.24 -1.78
CA THR A 116 -33.96 -0.89 -1.01
C THR A 116 -35.19 -1.22 -1.83
N LYS A 117 -36.15 -1.90 -1.22
CA LYS A 117 -37.47 -2.12 -1.82
C LYS A 117 -38.28 -0.82 -1.80
N ASP A 118 -39.08 -0.60 -2.83
CA ASP A 118 -40.05 0.48 -2.89
C ASP A 118 -41.25 0.22 -1.95
N SER A 119 -42.22 1.15 -1.95
CA SER A 119 -43.44 1.04 -1.14
C SER A 119 -44.30 -0.15 -1.54
N GLY A 120 -44.11 -0.70 -2.74
CA GLY A 120 -44.78 -1.87 -3.28
C GLY A 120 -44.07 -3.19 -2.99
N GLY A 121 -42.90 -3.15 -2.29
CA GLY A 121 -42.10 -4.31 -1.98
C GLY A 121 -41.19 -4.81 -3.12
N SER A 122 -41.12 -4.06 -4.23
CA SER A 122 -40.30 -4.38 -5.41
C SER A 122 -38.95 -3.67 -5.39
N TYR A 123 -37.96 -4.28 -6.03
CA TYR A 123 -36.65 -3.66 -6.23
C TYR A 123 -36.65 -2.84 -7.53
N ASP A 124 -35.96 -1.69 -7.50
CA ASP A 124 -35.66 -0.90 -8.69
C ASP A 124 -34.48 -1.55 -9.45
N THR A 125 -34.82 -2.42 -10.42
CA THR A 125 -33.83 -3.17 -11.22
C THR A 125 -32.96 -2.26 -12.08
N ASP A 126 -33.49 -1.12 -12.56
CA ASP A 126 -32.72 -0.15 -13.35
C ASP A 126 -31.63 0.52 -12.52
N LYS A 127 -31.97 0.87 -11.29
CA LYS A 127 -31.02 1.45 -10.35
C LYS A 127 -29.93 0.47 -9.96
N ILE A 128 -30.31 -0.79 -9.71
CA ILE A 128 -29.35 -1.86 -9.43
C ILE A 128 -28.44 -2.08 -10.63
N TYR A 129 -28.99 -2.17 -11.83
CA TYR A 129 -28.22 -2.32 -13.06
C TYR A 129 -27.21 -1.19 -13.26
N LYS A 130 -27.63 0.07 -13.12
CA LYS A 130 -26.72 1.23 -13.24
C LYS A 130 -25.57 1.18 -12.23
N ALA A 131 -25.86 0.79 -10.99
CA ALA A 131 -24.84 0.69 -9.95
C ALA A 131 -23.83 -0.44 -10.23
N VAL A 132 -24.30 -1.62 -10.65
CA VAL A 132 -23.45 -2.75 -11.01
C VAL A 132 -22.67 -2.50 -12.30
N LYS A 133 -23.31 -1.84 -13.29
CA LYS A 133 -22.62 -1.43 -14.53
C LYS A 133 -21.45 -0.48 -14.23
N ARG A 134 -21.68 0.53 -13.37
CA ARG A 134 -20.61 1.44 -12.95
C ARG A 134 -19.48 0.67 -12.25
N PHE A 135 -19.80 -0.22 -11.34
CA PHE A 135 -18.80 -1.07 -10.69
C PHE A 135 -17.99 -1.88 -11.71
N ALA A 136 -18.64 -2.46 -12.74
CA ALA A 136 -17.94 -3.23 -13.78
C ALA A 136 -17.05 -2.33 -14.66
N ASP A 137 -17.47 -1.11 -14.96
CA ASP A 137 -16.69 -0.15 -15.72
C ASP A 137 -15.46 0.31 -14.92
N ASP A 138 -15.62 0.65 -13.63
CA ASP A 138 -14.52 1.05 -12.73
C ASP A 138 -13.54 -0.13 -12.51
N TYR A 139 -14.05 -1.37 -12.39
CA TYR A 139 -13.22 -2.57 -12.35
C TYR A 139 -12.35 -2.70 -13.59
N ASN A 140 -12.91 -2.47 -14.77
CA ASN A 140 -12.21 -2.53 -16.04
C ASN A 140 -11.16 -1.42 -16.16
N SER A 141 -11.48 -0.20 -15.74
CA SER A 141 -10.52 0.93 -15.72
C SER A 141 -9.32 0.61 -14.83
N MET A 142 -9.56 0.10 -13.64
CA MET A 142 -8.47 -0.32 -12.75
C MET A 142 -7.62 -1.45 -13.35
N LEU A 143 -8.21 -2.41 -14.07
CA LEU A 143 -7.43 -3.43 -14.77
C LEU A 143 -6.53 -2.85 -15.85
N ASP A 144 -6.99 -1.83 -16.56
CA ASP A 144 -6.24 -1.20 -17.65
C ASP A 144 -5.04 -0.38 -17.15
N THR A 145 -5.17 0.27 -16.01
CA THR A 145 -4.11 1.09 -15.42
C THR A 145 -3.18 0.26 -14.54
N ALA A 146 -3.71 -0.43 -13.54
CA ALA A 146 -2.92 -1.20 -12.59
C ALA A 146 -2.34 -2.50 -13.18
N GLY A 147 -2.97 -3.05 -14.22
CA GLY A 147 -2.47 -4.22 -14.95
C GLY A 147 -1.15 -3.98 -15.68
N LYS A 148 -0.80 -2.73 -15.95
CA LYS A 148 0.46 -2.29 -16.59
C LYS A 148 1.56 -1.95 -15.57
N SER A 149 1.26 -1.98 -14.28
CA SER A 149 2.21 -1.62 -13.24
C SER A 149 3.38 -2.60 -13.18
N SER A 150 4.59 -2.06 -13.08
CA SER A 150 5.83 -2.81 -12.82
C SER A 150 6.05 -3.07 -11.32
N THR A 151 5.20 -2.53 -10.45
CA THR A 151 5.27 -2.69 -9.01
C THR A 151 4.63 -4.01 -8.58
N ASN A 152 5.43 -4.91 -8.02
CA ASN A 152 5.00 -6.27 -7.64
C ASN A 152 3.79 -6.29 -6.70
N ARG A 153 3.66 -5.34 -5.77
CA ARG A 153 2.53 -5.28 -4.82
C ARG A 153 1.23 -4.96 -5.56
N ILE A 154 1.27 -4.01 -6.48
CA ILE A 154 0.13 -3.61 -7.32
C ILE A 154 -0.27 -4.79 -8.20
N SER A 155 0.67 -5.40 -8.94
CA SER A 155 0.40 -6.55 -9.82
C SER A 155 -0.20 -7.75 -9.07
N ARG A 156 0.28 -8.03 -7.84
CA ARG A 156 -0.28 -9.11 -7.00
C ARG A 156 -1.70 -8.78 -6.54
N SER A 157 -1.98 -7.53 -6.18
CA SER A 157 -3.33 -7.11 -5.78
C SER A 157 -4.32 -7.24 -6.93
N VAL A 158 -3.94 -6.82 -8.13
CA VAL A 158 -4.73 -7.00 -9.36
C VAL A 158 -4.96 -8.49 -9.67
N SER A 159 -3.92 -9.32 -9.56
CA SER A 159 -4.04 -10.77 -9.75
C SER A 159 -5.01 -11.39 -8.73
N SER A 160 -4.93 -10.96 -7.48
CA SER A 160 -5.84 -11.41 -6.42
C SER A 160 -7.29 -10.98 -6.68
N MET A 161 -7.51 -9.79 -7.23
CA MET A 161 -8.83 -9.31 -7.65
C MET A 161 -9.40 -10.15 -8.82
N LYS A 162 -8.57 -10.47 -9.82
CA LYS A 162 -8.96 -11.37 -10.92
C LYS A 162 -9.31 -12.79 -10.44
N ASN A 163 -8.56 -13.32 -9.49
CA ASN A 163 -8.84 -14.62 -8.89
C ASN A 163 -10.19 -14.60 -8.18
N GLU A 164 -10.51 -13.51 -7.44
CA GLU A 164 -11.83 -13.33 -6.80
C GLU A 164 -12.96 -13.38 -7.83
N THR A 165 -12.77 -12.72 -8.97
CA THR A 165 -13.72 -12.76 -10.10
C THR A 165 -13.86 -14.18 -10.65
N SER A 166 -12.76 -14.91 -10.81
CA SER A 166 -12.79 -16.30 -11.29
C SER A 166 -13.51 -17.25 -10.32
N TYR A 167 -13.33 -17.08 -9.02
CA TYR A 167 -14.07 -17.87 -8.01
C TYR A 167 -15.58 -17.62 -8.07
N ASN A 168 -15.98 -16.41 -8.45
CA ASN A 168 -17.37 -16.02 -8.57
C ASN A 168 -17.90 -16.09 -10.02
N GLU A 169 -17.18 -16.73 -10.96
CA GLU A 169 -17.56 -16.77 -12.37
C GLU A 169 -18.97 -17.37 -12.60
N LYS A 170 -19.30 -18.47 -11.93
CA LYS A 170 -20.61 -19.12 -12.06
C LYS A 170 -21.75 -18.22 -11.58
N PRO A 171 -21.74 -17.71 -10.33
CA PRO A 171 -22.81 -16.82 -9.87
C PRO A 171 -22.86 -15.50 -10.63
N LEU A 172 -21.74 -14.96 -11.11
CA LEU A 172 -21.72 -13.78 -11.97
C LEU A 172 -22.44 -14.05 -13.30
N LYS A 173 -22.15 -15.19 -13.94
CA LYS A 173 -22.76 -15.59 -15.21
C LYS A 173 -24.27 -15.81 -15.09
N GLU A 174 -24.74 -16.35 -13.97
CA GLU A 174 -26.18 -16.55 -13.71
C GLU A 174 -26.97 -15.23 -13.70
N ILE A 175 -26.32 -14.11 -13.40
CA ILE A 175 -26.93 -12.78 -13.38
C ILE A 175 -26.52 -11.92 -14.59
N GLY A 176 -26.00 -12.54 -15.66
CA GLY A 176 -25.64 -11.84 -16.90
C GLY A 176 -24.32 -11.07 -16.85
N ILE A 177 -23.42 -11.37 -15.89
CA ILE A 177 -22.07 -10.80 -15.84
C ILE A 177 -21.06 -11.86 -16.26
N THR A 178 -20.26 -11.54 -17.27
CA THR A 178 -19.21 -12.41 -17.77
C THR A 178 -17.84 -11.75 -17.62
N ALA A 179 -16.82 -12.56 -17.36
CA ALA A 179 -15.44 -12.10 -17.34
C ALA A 179 -14.68 -12.72 -18.53
N ASP A 180 -13.95 -11.88 -19.28
CA ASP A 180 -13.08 -12.37 -20.35
C ASP A 180 -11.94 -13.18 -19.76
N LYS A 181 -11.57 -14.28 -20.45
CA LYS A 181 -10.44 -15.12 -20.02
C LYS A 181 -9.13 -14.34 -19.94
N LYS A 182 -8.93 -13.39 -20.82
CA LYS A 182 -7.83 -12.42 -20.86
C LYS A 182 -8.33 -11.13 -21.52
N PRO A 183 -8.23 -9.98 -20.87
CA PRO A 183 -7.53 -9.64 -19.61
C PRO A 183 -8.33 -9.84 -18.32
N GLY A 184 -9.52 -10.44 -18.34
CA GLY A 184 -10.39 -10.63 -17.18
C GLY A 184 -11.36 -9.45 -16.96
N ARG A 185 -11.71 -8.72 -18.03
CA ARG A 185 -12.66 -7.60 -17.99
C ARG A 185 -14.08 -8.12 -17.77
N LEU A 186 -14.84 -7.34 -17.01
CA LEU A 186 -16.25 -7.63 -16.79
C LEU A 186 -17.10 -7.04 -17.91
N SER A 187 -18.07 -7.81 -18.39
CA SER A 187 -19.13 -7.39 -19.29
C SER A 187 -20.48 -7.69 -18.65
N VAL A 188 -21.40 -6.73 -18.69
CA VAL A 188 -22.75 -6.87 -18.13
C VAL A 188 -23.76 -6.85 -19.26
N ASP A 189 -24.47 -7.95 -19.45
CA ASP A 189 -25.60 -8.04 -20.36
C ASP A 189 -26.85 -7.50 -19.67
N GLU A 190 -27.37 -6.37 -20.17
CA GLU A 190 -28.48 -5.66 -19.54
C GLU A 190 -29.76 -6.49 -19.50
N THR A 191 -30.05 -7.21 -20.57
CA THR A 191 -31.28 -7.98 -20.71
C THR A 191 -31.31 -9.15 -19.73
N THR A 192 -30.23 -9.92 -19.71
CA THR A 192 -30.04 -11.03 -18.77
C THR A 192 -30.03 -10.54 -17.34
N PHE A 193 -29.31 -9.43 -17.07
CA PHE A 193 -29.19 -8.88 -15.72
C PHE A 193 -30.54 -8.42 -15.15
N LYS A 194 -31.33 -7.69 -15.93
CA LYS A 194 -32.65 -7.20 -15.50
C LYS A 194 -33.70 -8.32 -15.34
N SER A 195 -33.51 -9.43 -16.04
CA SER A 195 -34.38 -10.62 -15.89
C SER A 195 -33.92 -11.57 -14.79
N ALA A 196 -32.70 -11.38 -14.25
CA ALA A 196 -32.16 -12.23 -13.20
C ALA A 196 -32.85 -11.99 -11.85
N ASP A 197 -32.79 -13.00 -10.98
CA ASP A 197 -33.28 -12.90 -9.61
C ASP A 197 -32.51 -11.84 -8.81
N THR A 198 -33.22 -10.79 -8.38
CA THR A 198 -32.63 -9.67 -7.63
C THR A 198 -32.04 -10.10 -6.28
N GLU A 199 -32.59 -11.14 -5.63
CA GLU A 199 -32.01 -11.65 -4.40
C GLU A 199 -30.64 -12.33 -4.66
N LYS A 200 -30.46 -13.00 -5.80
CA LYS A 200 -29.14 -13.52 -6.22
C LYS A 200 -28.15 -12.38 -6.45
N ILE A 201 -28.56 -11.32 -7.14
CA ILE A 201 -27.74 -10.12 -7.35
C ILE A 201 -27.35 -9.51 -6.01
N LYS A 202 -28.30 -9.33 -5.11
CA LYS A 202 -28.08 -8.77 -3.78
C LYS A 202 -27.13 -9.63 -2.95
N ASN A 203 -27.28 -10.95 -2.95
CA ASN A 203 -26.38 -11.85 -2.21
C ASN A 203 -24.93 -11.76 -2.71
N LEU A 204 -24.73 -11.54 -4.00
CA LEU A 204 -23.41 -11.43 -4.60
C LEU A 204 -22.75 -10.06 -4.34
N PHE A 205 -23.52 -8.99 -4.26
CA PHE A 205 -22.99 -7.63 -4.17
C PHE A 205 -23.16 -6.95 -2.81
N ASN A 206 -24.13 -7.35 -1.99
CA ASN A 206 -24.48 -6.64 -0.76
C ASN A 206 -23.90 -7.29 0.48
N GLY A 207 -23.33 -6.46 1.36
CA GLY A 207 -22.84 -6.85 2.67
C GLY A 207 -21.35 -7.24 2.70
N THR A 208 -20.85 -7.38 3.93
CA THR A 208 -19.47 -7.85 4.21
C THR A 208 -19.34 -9.31 3.78
N GLY A 209 -18.23 -9.63 3.10
CA GLY A 209 -18.01 -10.97 2.53
C GLY A 209 -18.61 -11.18 1.14
N SER A 210 -19.31 -10.19 0.58
CA SER A 210 -19.77 -10.23 -0.81
C SER A 210 -18.62 -10.09 -1.82
N TYR A 211 -18.89 -10.44 -3.06
CA TYR A 211 -17.94 -10.23 -4.17
C TYR A 211 -17.51 -8.76 -4.28
N ALA A 212 -18.46 -7.81 -4.20
CA ALA A 212 -18.16 -6.39 -4.24
C ALA A 212 -17.25 -5.96 -3.07
N TYR A 213 -17.49 -6.48 -1.86
CA TYR A 213 -16.64 -6.21 -0.71
C TYR A 213 -15.22 -6.75 -0.90
N SER A 214 -15.07 -7.97 -1.40
CA SER A 214 -13.77 -8.58 -1.69
C SER A 214 -12.98 -7.79 -2.72
N VAL A 215 -13.64 -7.37 -3.81
CA VAL A 215 -13.03 -6.52 -4.85
C VAL A 215 -12.65 -5.16 -4.29
N ALA A 216 -13.53 -4.50 -3.51
CA ALA A 216 -13.23 -3.22 -2.87
C ALA A 216 -11.99 -3.28 -1.98
N THR A 217 -11.84 -4.37 -1.22
CA THR A 217 -10.67 -4.57 -0.37
C THR A 217 -9.38 -4.64 -1.18
N LYS A 218 -9.39 -5.35 -2.33
CA LYS A 218 -8.22 -5.42 -3.22
C LYS A 218 -7.95 -4.07 -3.91
N ALA A 219 -8.99 -3.35 -4.28
CA ALA A 219 -8.87 -2.00 -4.85
C ALA A 219 -8.26 -1.02 -3.84
N ALA A 220 -8.76 -0.98 -2.61
CA ALA A 220 -8.22 -0.15 -1.53
C ALA A 220 -6.74 -0.48 -1.21
N MET A 221 -6.36 -1.76 -1.22
CA MET A 221 -4.95 -2.16 -1.11
C MET A 221 -4.12 -1.63 -2.27
N THR A 222 -4.64 -1.68 -3.50
CA THR A 222 -3.94 -1.17 -4.68
C THR A 222 -3.75 0.34 -4.61
N GLU A 223 -4.79 1.08 -4.18
CA GLU A 223 -4.71 2.52 -3.90
C GLU A 223 -3.59 2.84 -2.89
N SER A 224 -3.56 2.14 -1.76
CA SER A 224 -2.54 2.30 -0.73
C SER A 224 -1.13 2.00 -1.27
N TYR A 225 -0.98 0.96 -2.09
CA TYR A 225 0.31 0.64 -2.71
C TYR A 225 0.75 1.70 -3.72
N ALA A 226 -0.17 2.23 -4.53
CA ALA A 226 0.12 3.30 -5.47
C ALA A 226 0.57 4.59 -4.75
N LYS A 227 -0.13 4.98 -3.66
CA LYS A 227 0.28 6.09 -2.79
C LYS A 227 1.67 5.89 -2.19
N SER A 228 1.94 4.69 -1.66
CA SER A 228 3.24 4.36 -1.08
C SER A 228 4.37 4.41 -2.11
N GLU A 229 4.14 3.94 -3.33
CA GLU A 229 5.12 3.99 -4.42
C GLU A 229 5.33 5.43 -4.94
N ALA A 230 4.26 6.23 -5.04
CA ALA A 230 4.35 7.64 -5.40
C ALA A 230 5.15 8.46 -4.38
N ALA A 231 5.00 8.15 -3.09
CA ALA A 231 5.79 8.77 -2.02
C ALA A 231 7.29 8.49 -2.15
N LYS A 232 7.69 7.30 -2.61
CA LYS A 232 9.11 6.95 -2.84
C LYS A 232 9.73 7.78 -3.96
N SER A 233 8.99 8.03 -5.05
CA SER A 233 9.52 8.81 -6.18
C SER A 233 9.74 10.28 -5.85
N ASN A 234 9.07 10.78 -4.80
CA ASN A 234 9.19 12.16 -4.33
C ASN A 234 10.24 12.35 -3.23
N THR A 235 10.89 11.29 -2.77
CA THR A 235 11.81 11.34 -1.62
C THR A 235 13.16 11.95 -1.97
N TYR A 236 13.61 11.82 -3.22
CA TYR A 236 14.86 12.41 -3.70
C TYR A 236 14.64 13.20 -4.97
N THR A 237 15.14 14.44 -4.98
CA THR A 237 15.19 15.26 -6.19
C THR A 237 16.31 14.76 -7.10
N LYS A 238 16.27 15.17 -8.39
CA LYS A 238 17.31 14.88 -9.38
C LYS A 238 18.72 15.30 -8.93
N ASN A 239 18.82 16.18 -7.95
CA ASN A 239 20.09 16.70 -7.39
C ASN A 239 20.46 16.01 -6.05
N GLY A 240 19.82 14.90 -5.71
CA GLY A 240 20.11 14.15 -4.47
C GLY A 240 19.63 14.81 -3.18
N THR A 241 18.88 15.90 -3.26
CA THR A 241 18.32 16.56 -2.09
C THR A 241 17.09 15.80 -1.59
N TYR A 242 17.05 15.49 -0.29
CA TYR A 242 15.91 14.84 0.34
C TYR A 242 14.73 15.82 0.38
N ASN A 243 13.65 15.44 -0.25
CA ASN A 243 12.40 16.20 -0.21
C ASN A 243 11.55 15.64 0.94
N TYR A 244 11.40 16.41 2.02
CA TYR A 244 10.52 16.04 3.13
C TYR A 244 9.07 16.03 2.64
N ASN A 245 8.56 14.86 2.30
CA ASN A 245 7.14 14.71 2.03
C ASN A 245 6.41 14.49 3.37
N TYR A 246 5.71 15.52 3.83
CA TYR A 246 4.97 15.54 5.10
C TYR A 246 3.82 14.51 5.17
N ASN A 247 3.55 13.77 4.10
CA ASN A 247 2.45 12.81 4.04
C ASN A 247 2.78 11.40 4.57
N SER A 248 4.01 11.12 5.01
CA SER A 248 4.38 9.79 5.51
C SER A 248 3.80 9.46 6.90
N GLY A 249 3.05 10.37 7.53
CA GLY A 249 2.38 10.16 8.81
C GLY A 249 0.85 10.02 8.76
N ASN A 250 0.21 10.32 7.63
CA ASN A 250 -1.25 10.39 7.55
C ASN A 250 -1.96 9.08 7.18
N ILE A 251 -1.25 7.94 7.19
CA ILE A 251 -1.86 6.63 6.87
C ILE A 251 -2.91 6.21 7.93
N PHE A 252 -2.90 6.82 9.12
CA PHE A 252 -3.78 6.44 10.23
C PHE A 252 -4.95 7.41 10.49
N THR A 253 -5.03 8.57 9.84
CA THR A 253 -6.08 9.56 10.14
C THR A 253 -7.37 9.35 9.34
N ASP A 254 -7.35 8.57 8.26
CA ASP A 254 -8.54 8.33 7.43
C ASP A 254 -9.28 7.01 7.78
N MET A 255 -8.89 6.34 8.86
CA MET A 255 -9.47 5.05 9.27
C MET A 255 -10.45 5.14 10.45
N PHE A 256 -10.75 6.35 10.97
CA PHE A 256 -11.70 6.55 12.08
C PHE A 256 -12.79 7.54 11.71
#